data_8de46ea9743990468c6a11479007d0ba
#
_entry.id   8de46ea9743990468c6a11479007d0ba
#
_cell.length_a   1.000
_cell.length_b   1.000
_cell.length_c   1.000
_cell.angle_alpha   90.00
_cell.angle_beta   90.00
_cell.angle_gamma   90.00
#
_symmetry.space_group_name_H-M   'P 1'
#
loop_
_entity.id
_entity.type
_entity.pdbx_description
1 polymer ?
#
loop_
_entity_poly.entity_id
_entity_poly.type
_entity_poly.pdbx_seq_one_letter_code
_entity_poly.pdbx_strand_id
1 'polypeptide(L)'
;MTMKILFMFVVSLLGTNASADIIGPAKVTDGDTIVINDIRIRFTGSDAPESYFFGKTQTCLDANGIEWECGNAATLKLKQLINNQIVRCTDEGQDRYGRTLGICYVDEVDLQAEMV
;
A
#
# COMPACT_ATOMS: atom_id res chain seq x y z
N MET A 1 40.92 31.15 -26.76
CA MET A 1 40.53 30.74 -26.55
C MET A 1 39.88 30.02 -25.94
N THR A 2 39.50 29.85 -25.65
CA THR A 2 38.89 29.31 -25.18
C THR A 2 38.29 28.57 -24.50
N MET A 3 37.83 28.35 -24.11
CA MET A 3 37.24 27.73 -23.52
C MET A 3 36.63 27.13 -22.97
N LYS A 4 36.06 26.84 -22.65
CA LYS A 4 35.38 26.29 -22.16
C LYS A 4 34.72 25.68 -21.56
N ILE A 5 34.14 25.45 -21.21
CA ILE A 5 33.46 24.88 -20.67
C ILE A 5 32.83 24.21 -20.13
N LEU A 6 32.44 24.02 -19.82
CA LEU A 6 31.76 23.34 -19.29
C LEU A 6 31.20 22.76 -18.56
N PHE A 7 30.76 22.63 -18.20
CA PHE A 7 30.14 22.00 -17.54
C PHE A 7 29.47 21.52 -16.99
N MET A 8 29.14 21.51 -16.77
CA MET A 8 28.51 21.05 -16.32
C MET A 8 27.86 20.49 -15.89
N PHE A 9 27.49 20.35 -15.71
CA PHE A 9 26.72 19.77 -15.21
C PHE A 9 26.37 18.91 -14.65
N VAL A 10 26.11 18.65 -14.51
CA VAL A 10 25.97 17.72 -14.10
C VAL A 10 25.52 17.52 -12.98
N VAL A 11 25.28 17.68 -12.59
CA VAL A 11 24.90 17.54 -11.58
C VAL A 11 23.83 17.19 -11.24
N SER A 12 23.37 17.09 -11.33
CA SER A 12 22.35 16.85 -11.11
C SER A 12 21.89 15.90 -10.61
N LEU A 13 21.87 15.61 -10.55
CA LEU A 13 21.44 14.69 -10.28
C LEU A 13 21.37 14.22 -9.25
N LEU A 14 21.45 14.39 -8.89
CA LEU A 14 21.67 13.92 -7.99
C LEU A 14 20.79 13.99 -7.07
N GLY A 15 20.40 14.40 -6.75
CA GLY A 15 19.59 14.45 -5.78
C GLY A 15 18.48 13.75 -5.65
N THR A 16 18.32 13.04 -6.27
CA THR A 16 17.22 12.46 -6.27
C THR A 16 17.22 11.31 -5.55
N ASN A 17 17.03 11.33 -4.37
CA ASN A 17 16.91 10.20 -3.59
C ASN A 17 15.52 9.88 -3.22
N ALA A 18 14.57 10.45 -3.86
CA ALA A 18 13.18 10.09 -3.61
C ALA A 18 12.98 8.65 -4.03
N SER A 19 12.38 7.86 -3.19
CA SER A 19 11.98 6.51 -3.54
C SER A 19 10.96 6.56 -4.65
N ALA A 20 11.07 5.67 -5.60
CA ALA A 20 10.08 5.58 -6.65
C ALA A 20 8.81 4.99 -6.08
N ASP A 21 7.66 5.49 -6.51
CA ASP A 21 6.39 4.89 -6.14
C ASP A 21 6.27 3.50 -6.76
N ILE A 22 5.49 2.66 -6.10
CA ILE A 22 5.19 1.32 -6.57
C ILE A 22 3.83 1.39 -7.24
N ILE A 23 3.79 1.13 -8.54
CA ILE A 23 2.58 1.32 -9.34
C ILE A 23 2.28 0.05 -10.13
N GLY A 24 1.03 -0.38 -10.09
CA GLY A 24 0.61 -1.53 -10.88
C GLY A 24 -0.72 -2.08 -10.42
N PRO A 25 -1.18 -3.15 -11.09
CA PRO A 25 -2.36 -3.86 -10.62
C PRO A 25 -2.07 -4.47 -9.26
N ALA A 26 -3.02 -4.41 -8.36
CA ALA A 26 -2.85 -4.87 -7.00
C ALA A 26 -3.67 -6.12 -6.74
N LYS A 27 -3.08 -7.06 -6.01
CA LYS A 27 -3.80 -8.21 -5.49
C LYS A 27 -4.01 -7.97 -4.00
N VAL A 28 -5.24 -8.08 -3.54
CA VAL A 28 -5.57 -7.85 -2.13
C VAL A 28 -5.30 -9.12 -1.32
N THR A 29 -4.49 -8.99 -0.28
CA THR A 29 -4.23 -10.07 0.67
C THR A 29 -5.24 -10.01 1.81
N ASP A 30 -5.38 -8.84 2.42
CA ASP A 30 -6.43 -8.58 3.40
C ASP A 30 -6.66 -7.07 3.46
N GLY A 31 -7.41 -6.60 4.45
CA GLY A 31 -7.90 -5.21 4.46
C GLY A 31 -6.84 -4.13 4.61
N ASP A 32 -5.58 -4.49 4.86
CA ASP A 32 -4.50 -3.52 4.97
C ASP A 32 -3.23 -3.94 4.22
N THR A 33 -3.30 -4.99 3.41
CA THR A 33 -2.12 -5.50 2.70
C THR A 33 -2.47 -5.88 1.28
N ILE A 34 -1.68 -5.38 0.35
CA ILE A 34 -1.82 -5.70 -1.07
C ILE A 34 -0.47 -6.12 -1.64
N VAL A 35 -0.49 -6.70 -2.83
CA VAL A 35 0.73 -7.10 -3.55
C VAL A 35 0.71 -6.44 -4.91
N ILE A 36 1.77 -5.70 -5.23
CA ILE A 36 1.98 -5.12 -6.56
C ILE A 36 3.35 -5.58 -7.04
N ASN A 37 3.40 -6.23 -8.20
CA ASN A 37 4.66 -6.71 -8.79
C ASN A 37 5.48 -7.54 -7.79
N ASP A 38 4.81 -8.44 -7.09
CA ASP A 38 5.41 -9.32 -6.08
C ASP A 38 5.92 -8.59 -4.83
N ILE A 39 5.65 -7.31 -4.69
CA ILE A 39 6.01 -6.55 -3.50
C ILE A 39 4.80 -6.50 -2.58
N ARG A 40 4.96 -7.02 -1.36
CA ARG A 40 3.91 -6.95 -0.36
C ARG A 40 3.94 -5.57 0.29
N ILE A 41 2.81 -4.90 0.28
CA ILE A 41 2.70 -3.54 0.79
C ILE A 41 1.64 -3.50 1.88
N ARG A 42 2.05 -3.11 3.08
CA ARG A 42 1.12 -2.90 4.18
C ARG A 42 0.82 -1.41 4.28
N PHE A 43 -0.44 -1.08 4.41
CA PHE A 43 -0.86 0.32 4.52
C PHE A 43 -0.32 0.90 5.83
N THR A 44 0.35 2.04 5.71
CA THR A 44 0.88 2.75 6.87
C THR A 44 -0.27 3.40 7.63
N GLY A 45 -0.31 3.19 8.93
CA GLY A 45 -1.31 3.84 9.77
C GLY A 45 -2.70 3.24 9.69
N SER A 46 -2.85 2.14 8.98
CA SER A 46 -4.11 1.44 8.89
C SER A 46 -4.02 0.13 9.67
N ASP A 47 -5.10 -0.30 10.25
CA ASP A 47 -5.12 -1.52 11.04
C ASP A 47 -6.48 -2.18 10.84
N ALA A 48 -6.63 -2.85 9.71
CA ALA A 48 -7.87 -3.52 9.37
C ALA A 48 -7.87 -4.96 9.88
N PRO A 49 -9.05 -5.54 10.13
CA PRO A 49 -9.14 -6.95 10.50
C PRO A 49 -8.58 -7.83 9.39
N GLU A 50 -7.86 -8.87 9.78
CA GLU A 50 -7.26 -9.78 8.81
C GLU A 50 -8.27 -10.81 8.36
N SER A 51 -8.21 -11.16 7.09
CA SER A 51 -9.09 -12.20 6.57
C SER A 51 -8.59 -13.59 6.91
N TYR A 52 -7.33 -13.72 7.34
CA TYR A 52 -6.78 -15.02 7.70
C TYR A 52 -5.72 -14.85 8.77
N PHE A 53 -5.88 -15.54 9.91
CA PHE A 53 -4.97 -15.43 11.03
C PHE A 53 -4.89 -16.79 11.74
N PHE A 54 -3.70 -17.38 11.79
CA PHE A 54 -3.46 -18.70 12.39
C PHE A 54 -4.46 -19.76 11.91
N GLY A 55 -4.67 -19.80 10.60
CA GLY A 55 -5.56 -20.79 10.01
C GLY A 55 -7.04 -20.45 10.10
N LYS A 56 -7.38 -19.25 10.52
CA LYS A 56 -8.78 -18.84 10.65
C LYS A 56 -8.95 -17.42 10.13
N THR A 57 -10.14 -17.11 9.63
CA THR A 57 -10.48 -15.73 9.33
C THR A 57 -10.73 -15.00 10.64
N GLN A 58 -10.39 -13.72 10.66
CA GLN A 58 -10.63 -12.89 11.83
C GLN A 58 -12.12 -12.54 11.92
N THR A 59 -12.70 -12.67 13.12
CA THR A 59 -14.06 -12.27 13.38
C THR A 59 -14.08 -11.14 14.41
N CYS A 60 -15.16 -10.39 14.43
CA CYS A 60 -15.37 -9.28 15.33
C CYS A 60 -16.78 -9.40 15.92
N LEU A 61 -17.04 -8.66 17.00
CA LEU A 61 -18.37 -8.58 17.58
C LEU A 61 -19.04 -7.29 17.13
N ASP A 62 -20.31 -7.37 16.75
CA ASP A 62 -21.08 -6.16 16.44
C ASP A 62 -21.62 -5.52 17.73
N ALA A 63 -22.42 -4.48 17.59
CA ALA A 63 -22.95 -3.75 18.74
C ALA A 63 -23.87 -4.62 19.62
N ASN A 64 -24.40 -5.71 19.07
CA ASN A 64 -25.25 -6.63 19.81
C ASN A 64 -24.49 -7.84 20.32
N GLY A 65 -23.18 -7.86 20.18
CA GLY A 65 -22.34 -8.97 20.63
C GLY A 65 -22.38 -10.17 19.69
N ILE A 66 -22.83 -10.00 18.45
CA ILE A 66 -22.90 -11.08 17.49
C ILE A 66 -21.62 -11.12 16.67
N GLU A 67 -21.04 -12.30 16.57
CA GLU A 67 -19.80 -12.50 15.83
C GLU A 67 -20.03 -12.40 14.32
N TRP A 68 -19.13 -11.73 13.62
CA TRP A 68 -19.19 -11.63 12.16
C TRP A 68 -17.79 -11.62 11.57
N GLU A 69 -17.70 -11.93 10.28
CA GLU A 69 -16.41 -12.10 9.62
C GLU A 69 -15.86 -10.77 9.13
N CYS A 70 -15.40 -9.97 10.05
CA CYS A 70 -14.90 -8.63 9.73
C CYS A 70 -13.64 -8.66 8.88
N GLY A 71 -12.80 -9.70 9.00
CA GLY A 71 -11.63 -9.84 8.17
C GLY A 71 -11.99 -9.99 6.70
N ASN A 72 -12.96 -10.87 6.42
CA ASN A 72 -13.43 -11.04 5.05
C ASN A 72 -14.11 -9.79 4.52
N ALA A 73 -14.87 -9.10 5.38
CA ALA A 73 -15.55 -7.88 4.98
C ALA A 73 -14.54 -6.79 4.63
N ALA A 74 -13.48 -6.65 5.40
CA ALA A 74 -12.44 -5.66 5.13
C ALA A 74 -11.73 -5.97 3.82
N THR A 75 -11.40 -7.24 3.58
CA THR A 75 -10.77 -7.66 2.34
C THR A 75 -11.67 -7.35 1.14
N LEU A 76 -12.95 -7.66 1.26
CA LEU A 76 -13.90 -7.41 0.18
C LEU A 76 -14.07 -5.92 -0.09
N LYS A 77 -14.12 -5.11 0.97
CA LYS A 77 -14.23 -3.66 0.82
C LYS A 77 -13.04 -3.11 0.05
N LEU A 78 -11.84 -3.54 0.39
CA LEU A 78 -10.64 -3.07 -0.30
C LEU A 78 -10.65 -3.48 -1.77
N LYS A 79 -11.07 -4.72 -2.06
CA LYS A 79 -11.20 -5.17 -3.45
C LYS A 79 -12.17 -4.29 -4.23
N GLN A 80 -13.27 -3.88 -3.60
CA GLN A 80 -14.26 -3.02 -4.24
C GLN A 80 -13.72 -1.62 -4.48
N LEU A 81 -12.96 -1.08 -3.54
CA LEU A 81 -12.36 0.24 -3.70
C LEU A 81 -11.36 0.25 -4.84
N ILE A 82 -10.57 -0.80 -4.97
CA ILE A 82 -9.57 -0.91 -6.03
C ILE A 82 -10.24 -1.19 -7.37
N ASN A 83 -11.20 -2.10 -7.39
CA ASN A 83 -12.02 -2.40 -8.58
C ASN A 83 -11.19 -2.57 -9.85
N ASN A 84 -10.13 -3.38 -9.79
CA ASN A 84 -9.24 -3.68 -10.91
C ASN A 84 -8.52 -2.46 -11.49
N GLN A 85 -8.48 -1.36 -10.77
CA GLN A 85 -7.77 -0.17 -11.22
C GLN A 85 -6.31 -0.25 -10.79
N ILE A 86 -5.47 0.54 -11.44
CA ILE A 86 -4.06 0.64 -11.08
C ILE A 86 -3.93 1.33 -9.73
N VAL A 87 -3.08 0.78 -8.88
CA VAL A 87 -2.82 1.34 -7.55
C VAL A 87 -1.42 1.92 -7.53
N ARG A 88 -1.27 3.06 -6.90
CA ARG A 88 0.01 3.72 -6.69
C ARG A 88 0.29 3.81 -5.20
N CYS A 89 1.40 3.26 -4.76
CA CYS A 89 1.79 3.30 -3.35
C CYS A 89 3.13 3.98 -3.20
N THR A 90 3.27 4.79 -2.15
CA THR A 90 4.57 5.32 -1.75
C THR A 90 5.37 4.21 -1.08
N ASP A 91 6.68 4.37 -1.01
CA ASP A 91 7.55 3.45 -0.28
C ASP A 91 8.04 4.17 0.96
N GLU A 92 7.48 3.80 2.11
CA GLU A 92 7.81 4.42 3.39
C GLU A 92 8.78 3.57 4.22
N GLY A 93 9.38 2.57 3.62
CA GLY A 93 10.29 1.67 4.33
C GLY A 93 9.69 0.28 4.48
N GLN A 94 10.33 -0.55 5.28
CA GLN A 94 9.88 -1.93 5.45
C GLN A 94 9.64 -2.24 6.92
N ASP A 95 8.71 -3.15 7.18
CA ASP A 95 8.52 -3.66 8.53
C ASP A 95 9.44 -4.87 8.76
N ARG A 96 9.40 -5.44 9.95
CA ARG A 96 10.29 -6.55 10.29
C ARG A 96 9.92 -7.86 9.58
N TYR A 97 8.78 -7.91 8.92
CA TYR A 97 8.33 -9.10 8.19
C TYR A 97 8.61 -8.99 6.70
N GLY A 98 9.33 -7.97 6.27
CA GLY A 98 9.69 -7.79 4.87
C GLY A 98 8.60 -7.18 4.02
N ARG A 99 7.53 -6.64 4.62
CA ARG A 99 6.52 -5.92 3.86
C ARG A 99 6.93 -4.47 3.73
N THR A 100 6.71 -3.89 2.57
CA THR A 100 6.92 -2.47 2.37
C THR A 100 5.76 -1.71 3.02
N LEU A 101 6.06 -0.68 3.78
CA LEU A 101 5.04 0.19 4.33
C LEU A 101 4.75 1.28 3.31
N GLY A 102 3.49 1.55 3.05
CA GLY A 102 3.16 2.53 2.03
C GLY A 102 1.79 3.15 2.21
N ILE A 103 1.61 4.30 1.58
CA ILE A 103 0.32 4.96 1.45
C ILE A 103 -0.12 4.74 0.01
N CYS A 104 -1.29 4.17 -0.16
CA CYS A 104 -1.75 3.70 -1.47
C CYS A 104 -2.99 4.44 -1.94
N TYR A 105 -3.04 4.69 -3.24
CA TYR A 105 -4.07 5.48 -3.87
C TYR A 105 -4.59 4.79 -5.12
N VAL A 106 -5.88 4.95 -5.37
CA VAL A 106 -6.48 4.71 -6.68
C VAL A 106 -6.92 6.09 -7.17
N ASP A 107 -6.34 6.54 -8.26
CA ASP A 107 -6.46 7.93 -8.70
C ASP A 107 -6.02 8.83 -7.54
N GLU A 108 -6.86 9.69 -7.03
CA GLU A 108 -6.53 10.53 -5.89
C GLU A 108 -7.17 10.06 -4.59
N VAL A 109 -7.72 8.84 -4.58
CA VAL A 109 -8.41 8.32 -3.42
C VAL A 109 -7.43 7.57 -2.52
N ASP A 110 -7.29 8.02 -1.28
CA ASP A 110 -6.42 7.41 -0.28
C ASP A 110 -7.11 6.17 0.27
N LEU A 111 -6.57 5.00 -0.06
CA LEU A 111 -7.19 3.73 0.32
C LEU A 111 -7.21 3.54 1.84
N GLN A 112 -6.18 3.99 2.55
CA GLN A 112 -6.15 3.86 4.01
C GLN A 112 -7.31 4.63 4.64
N ALA A 113 -7.52 5.85 4.16
CA ALA A 113 -8.58 6.69 4.70
C ALA A 113 -9.96 6.07 4.45
N GLU A 114 -10.13 5.42 3.30
CA GLU A 114 -11.41 4.79 2.98
C GLU A 114 -11.65 3.52 3.78
N MET A 115 -10.61 2.91 4.30
CA MET A 115 -10.74 1.66 5.06
C MET A 115 -11.00 1.88 6.55
N VAL A 116 -10.87 3.10 7.03
CA VAL A 116 -11.09 3.43 8.44
C VAL A 116 -12.57 3.53 8.77
#